data_a3f9871329d42540305411cdc1a710f6
#
_entry.id   a3f9871329d42540305411cdc1a710f6
#
_cell.length_a   1.000
_cell.length_b   1.000
_cell.length_c   1.000
_cell.angle_alpha   90.00
_cell.angle_beta   90.00
_cell.angle_gamma   90.00
#
_symmetry.space_group_name_H-M   'P 1'
#
loop_
_entity.id
_entity.type
_entity.pdbx_description
1 polymer ?
#
loop_
_entity_poly.entity_id
_entity_poly.type
_entity_poly.pdbx_seq_one_letter_code
_entity_poly.pdbx_strand_id
1 'polypeptide(L)'
;MRRKKVTALFLAAVMTAGILAGCGDAAGQPVKDNGAGTQTQDDAGAQDKQEAAQKTDSGEKVNIKLFTGKIETIDVMNEIIDDFNKSQDRITVEQEYQKDASNIIKVKFASGEVPDIMTTYEQGFVDEGKYMDISDQSAWWDRMSPDMKAACTDVKTGKTYRVCTNMTMAGFFYNKEMFNELGIAEFPDQWDEFEAMLTKIKTEKPDVVPWFIFGSEAWHLGHLIEFIPHGYVKSELGTIEAKKAMLENRQEELKFGDSDGPMAVFATRMKDLQDKGLINEDVLTATNDNCVQDFVSGKTAMFSNGMWAISSVLEASPEMADKIGFAPYPAYMPGSSPVVLSAEDSGYAISATTEHKEECIEFMNFLFLPENQQKYCEVAKAPSAFQDVTANWAPEAVADEVAAALENAVNIGYTNEKPAGFSGDDAGRMLQGLFAGQYTPEQFAQAYADAWNDGI
;
A
#
# COMPACT_ATOMS: atom_id res chain seq x y z
N MET A 1 59.10 12.64 5.19
CA MET A 1 59.82 12.53 3.89
C MET A 1 58.95 11.77 2.91
N ARG A 2 58.81 12.40 1.70
CA ARG A 2 58.24 11.87 0.45
C ARG A 2 56.72 11.62 0.38
N ARG A 3 56.05 12.66 -0.13
CA ARG A 3 54.78 12.65 -0.83
C ARG A 3 54.90 11.85 -2.13
N LYS A 4 53.91 11.03 -2.44
CA LYS A 4 53.63 10.62 -3.83
C LYS A 4 52.19 11.03 -4.22
N LYS A 5 52.13 11.96 -5.17
CA LYS A 5 50.93 12.35 -5.90
C LYS A 5 50.64 11.27 -6.94
N VAL A 6 49.39 10.85 -7.10
CA VAL A 6 48.96 10.09 -8.26
C VAL A 6 47.84 10.91 -8.94
N THR A 7 48.12 11.15 -10.19
CA THR A 7 47.40 12.01 -11.15
C THR A 7 46.15 11.27 -11.69
N ALA A 8 45.03 11.94 -11.69
CA ALA A 8 43.81 11.47 -12.36
C ALA A 8 43.87 11.81 -13.85
N LEU A 9 43.62 10.84 -14.71
CA LEU A 9 43.46 10.99 -16.13
C LEU A 9 41.98 11.11 -16.49
N PHE A 10 41.59 12.26 -17.04
CA PHE A 10 40.28 12.46 -17.68
C PHE A 10 40.35 11.91 -19.10
N LEU A 11 39.40 11.06 -19.46
CA LEU A 11 39.14 10.70 -20.85
C LEU A 11 37.79 11.30 -21.27
N ALA A 12 37.85 12.34 -22.09
CA ALA A 12 36.68 12.92 -22.78
C ALA A 12 36.52 12.21 -24.12
N ALA A 13 35.36 11.62 -24.36
CA ALA A 13 34.98 11.13 -25.69
C ALA A 13 33.96 12.09 -26.31
N VAL A 14 34.38 12.74 -27.36
CA VAL A 14 33.59 13.58 -28.28
C VAL A 14 32.92 12.66 -29.29
N MET A 15 31.59 12.70 -29.42
CA MET A 15 30.91 12.15 -30.59
C MET A 15 30.33 13.27 -31.43
N THR A 16 30.86 13.34 -32.64
CA THR A 16 30.53 14.25 -33.73
C THR A 16 29.21 13.87 -34.41
N ALA A 17 28.48 14.90 -34.79
CA ALA A 17 27.27 14.87 -35.61
C ALA A 17 27.59 14.47 -37.06
N GLY A 18 26.70 13.68 -37.66
CA GLY A 18 26.66 13.40 -39.08
C GLY A 18 25.29 13.77 -39.65
N ILE A 19 25.29 14.87 -40.39
CA ILE A 19 24.18 15.31 -41.24
C ILE A 19 24.37 14.67 -42.62
N LEU A 20 23.34 14.07 -43.19
CA LEU A 20 23.25 13.78 -44.60
C LEU A 20 21.86 14.15 -45.11
N ALA A 21 21.87 15.16 -45.96
CA ALA A 21 20.77 15.64 -46.77
C ALA A 21 20.57 14.74 -47.99
N GLY A 22 19.33 14.59 -48.42
CA GLY A 22 18.96 13.99 -49.70
C GLY A 22 17.74 14.68 -50.25
N CYS A 23 17.98 15.53 -51.24
CA CYS A 23 16.96 16.22 -52.05
C CYS A 23 16.30 15.28 -53.06
N GLY A 24 15.05 15.60 -53.45
CA GLY A 24 14.36 15.03 -54.62
C GLY A 24 13.07 15.80 -54.90
N ASP A 25 13.17 16.65 -55.92
CA ASP A 25 12.16 17.54 -56.52
C ASP A 25 10.97 16.80 -57.17
N ALA A 26 9.78 17.40 -57.24
CA ALA A 26 9.17 18.12 -58.38
C ALA A 26 7.66 18.31 -58.18
N ALA A 27 7.20 19.49 -58.03
CA ALA A 27 6.53 20.40 -58.96
C ALA A 27 5.11 20.02 -59.41
N GLY A 28 4.17 20.96 -59.20
CA GLY A 28 2.89 21.01 -59.90
C GLY A 28 1.81 21.83 -59.22
N GLN A 29 1.84 23.16 -59.34
CA GLN A 29 0.71 24.10 -59.22
C GLN A 29 0.23 24.45 -60.65
N PRO A 30 -0.79 25.31 -60.84
CA PRO A 30 -2.11 25.57 -60.20
C PRO A 30 -3.27 25.60 -61.22
N VAL A 31 -4.49 25.87 -60.85
CA VAL A 31 -5.44 26.74 -61.58
C VAL A 31 -6.66 27.14 -60.73
N LYS A 32 -6.87 28.46 -60.66
CA LYS A 32 -8.03 29.30 -60.39
C LYS A 32 -9.30 28.86 -61.17
N ASP A 33 -10.51 29.31 -60.97
CA ASP A 33 -11.06 30.59 -60.52
C ASP A 33 -12.60 30.53 -60.51
N ASN A 34 -13.22 31.43 -59.72
CA ASN A 34 -14.49 32.15 -59.95
C ASN A 34 -15.85 31.45 -59.88
N GLY A 35 -16.72 32.01 -59.09
CA GLY A 35 -17.87 32.73 -59.56
C GLY A 35 -18.98 32.94 -58.56
N ALA A 36 -19.22 34.18 -58.33
CA ALA A 36 -20.19 34.88 -57.49
C ALA A 36 -21.68 34.68 -57.87
N GLY A 37 -22.49 35.04 -56.89
CA GLY A 37 -23.82 35.63 -57.19
C GLY A 37 -24.98 34.94 -56.45
N THR A 38 -25.68 35.49 -55.61
CA THR A 38 -26.55 36.62 -55.41
C THR A 38 -27.75 36.19 -54.57
N GLN A 39 -28.12 37.05 -53.63
CA GLN A 39 -29.31 37.07 -52.73
C GLN A 39 -30.65 36.80 -53.41
N THR A 40 -31.60 36.23 -52.62
CA THR A 40 -32.90 36.91 -52.41
C THR A 40 -33.61 36.32 -51.17
N GLN A 41 -34.19 37.27 -50.42
CA GLN A 41 -35.16 37.10 -49.31
C GLN A 41 -36.48 36.57 -49.83
N ASP A 42 -37.25 35.92 -48.90
CA ASP A 42 -38.55 36.24 -48.34
C ASP A 42 -39.19 35.01 -47.74
N ASP A 43 -39.48 35.02 -46.51
CA ASP A 43 -40.68 35.36 -45.68
C ASP A 43 -41.65 34.17 -45.37
N ALA A 44 -41.92 34.08 -44.06
CA ALA A 44 -43.10 33.64 -43.36
C ALA A 44 -43.61 32.18 -43.40
N GLY A 45 -43.74 31.59 -42.21
CA GLY A 45 -44.71 30.55 -41.90
C GLY A 45 -44.41 29.68 -40.69
N ALA A 46 -44.89 30.12 -39.53
CA ALA A 46 -44.86 29.32 -38.28
C ALA A 46 -45.66 28.01 -38.41
N GLN A 47 -45.15 26.93 -37.86
CA GLN A 47 -45.92 25.93 -37.12
C GLN A 47 -45.06 25.05 -36.26
N ASP A 48 -45.36 25.06 -34.94
CA ASP A 48 -44.92 24.15 -33.90
C ASP A 48 -45.00 22.68 -34.29
N LYS A 49 -43.90 21.95 -34.16
CA LYS A 49 -43.85 20.55 -33.77
C LYS A 49 -42.62 20.33 -32.93
N GLN A 50 -42.82 20.18 -31.61
CA GLN A 50 -41.90 19.54 -30.75
C GLN A 50 -41.62 18.11 -31.24
N GLU A 51 -40.53 17.89 -31.90
CA GLU A 51 -39.86 16.60 -32.00
C GLU A 51 -38.72 16.59 -30.99
N ALA A 52 -38.92 15.74 -29.98
CA ALA A 52 -37.83 15.39 -29.06
C ALA A 52 -36.66 14.84 -29.88
N ALA A 53 -35.65 15.67 -30.10
CA ALA A 53 -34.41 15.20 -30.64
C ALA A 53 -33.75 14.31 -29.57
N GLN A 54 -33.85 13.00 -29.72
CA GLN A 54 -32.87 12.06 -29.16
C GLN A 54 -31.50 12.52 -29.71
N LYS A 55 -30.70 13.15 -28.84
CA LYS A 55 -29.30 13.25 -29.08
C LYS A 55 -28.75 11.82 -29.01
N THR A 56 -28.54 11.21 -30.13
CA THR A 56 -27.57 10.13 -30.27
C THR A 56 -26.22 10.79 -30.15
N ASP A 57 -25.73 10.83 -28.91
CA ASP A 57 -24.34 11.19 -28.63
C ASP A 57 -23.48 10.01 -29.09
N SER A 58 -22.96 10.08 -30.32
CA SER A 58 -21.88 9.23 -30.80
C SER A 58 -20.56 9.78 -30.24
N GLY A 59 -20.49 9.94 -28.92
CA GLY A 59 -19.32 10.40 -28.20
C GLY A 59 -18.21 9.36 -28.29
N GLU A 60 -17.01 9.86 -28.51
CA GLU A 60 -15.78 9.08 -28.33
C GLU A 60 -15.80 8.40 -26.96
N LYS A 61 -15.46 7.10 -26.88
CA LYS A 61 -15.42 6.38 -25.60
C LYS A 61 -14.42 7.04 -24.65
N VAL A 62 -14.84 7.27 -23.43
CA VAL A 62 -13.97 7.76 -22.38
C VAL A 62 -13.11 6.62 -21.86
N ASN A 63 -11.80 6.84 -21.79
CA ASN A 63 -10.85 5.87 -21.25
C ASN A 63 -10.41 6.30 -19.86
N ILE A 64 -10.59 5.44 -18.85
CA ILE A 64 -10.19 5.64 -17.46
C ILE A 64 -9.03 4.71 -17.13
N LYS A 65 -7.98 5.23 -16.53
CA LYS A 65 -6.84 4.47 -16.05
C LYS A 65 -6.92 4.26 -14.54
N LEU A 66 -6.99 2.99 -14.12
CA LEU A 66 -6.83 2.57 -12.73
C LEU A 66 -5.40 2.12 -12.51
N PHE A 67 -4.64 2.85 -11.69
CA PHE A 67 -3.28 2.52 -11.31
C PHE A 67 -3.23 1.82 -9.96
N THR A 68 -2.51 0.68 -9.88
CA THR A 68 -2.45 -0.13 -8.66
C THR A 68 -1.07 -0.75 -8.42
N GLY A 69 -0.73 -0.92 -7.13
CA GLY A 69 0.40 -1.73 -6.67
C GLY A 69 -0.02 -3.09 -6.09
N LYS A 70 -1.33 -3.43 -6.12
CA LYS A 70 -1.90 -4.62 -5.48
C LYS A 70 -1.83 -5.82 -6.42
N ILE A 71 -0.79 -6.64 -6.28
CA ILE A 71 -0.60 -7.84 -7.10
C ILE A 71 -1.66 -8.91 -6.82
N GLU A 72 -2.07 -9.04 -5.57
CA GLU A 72 -2.97 -10.08 -5.07
C GLU A 72 -4.41 -9.95 -5.60
N THR A 73 -4.78 -8.79 -6.12
CA THR A 73 -6.14 -8.52 -6.62
C THR A 73 -6.20 -8.16 -8.10
N ILE A 74 -5.10 -8.34 -8.86
CA ILE A 74 -5.06 -8.00 -10.30
C ILE A 74 -6.16 -8.73 -11.07
N ASP A 75 -6.29 -10.03 -10.87
CA ASP A 75 -7.19 -10.86 -11.68
C ASP A 75 -8.66 -10.57 -11.36
N VAL A 76 -9.03 -10.49 -10.09
CA VAL A 76 -10.40 -10.15 -9.71
C VAL A 76 -10.79 -8.74 -10.12
N MET A 77 -9.85 -7.80 -10.08
CA MET A 77 -10.08 -6.44 -10.55
C MET A 77 -10.27 -6.41 -12.08
N ASN A 78 -9.50 -7.18 -12.84
CA ASN A 78 -9.68 -7.33 -14.27
C ASN A 78 -11.07 -7.92 -14.61
N GLU A 79 -11.55 -8.93 -13.85
CA GLU A 79 -12.90 -9.48 -14.02
C GLU A 79 -13.97 -8.39 -13.79
N ILE A 80 -13.86 -7.62 -12.71
CA ILE A 80 -14.81 -6.54 -12.40
C ILE A 80 -14.78 -5.45 -13.48
N ILE A 81 -13.60 -5.06 -13.96
CA ILE A 81 -13.40 -4.10 -15.04
C ILE A 81 -14.03 -4.63 -16.35
N ASP A 82 -13.80 -5.88 -16.67
CA ASP A 82 -14.36 -6.52 -17.84
C ASP A 82 -15.89 -6.55 -17.80
N ASP A 83 -16.47 -6.85 -16.64
CA ASP A 83 -17.92 -6.84 -16.45
C ASP A 83 -18.48 -5.42 -16.58
N PHE A 84 -17.80 -4.41 -16.01
CA PHE A 84 -18.16 -3.00 -16.21
C PHE A 84 -18.11 -2.59 -17.69
N ASN A 85 -16.98 -2.87 -18.35
CA ASN A 85 -16.77 -2.51 -19.76
C ASN A 85 -17.78 -3.17 -20.71
N LYS A 86 -18.31 -4.35 -20.35
CA LYS A 86 -19.36 -5.06 -21.10
C LYS A 86 -20.77 -4.55 -20.78
N SER A 87 -20.99 -3.96 -19.61
CA SER A 87 -22.32 -3.51 -19.15
C SER A 87 -22.81 -2.22 -19.83
N GLN A 88 -21.89 -1.47 -20.44
CA GLN A 88 -22.13 -0.18 -21.09
C GLN A 88 -21.13 0.05 -22.23
N ASP A 89 -21.33 1.08 -23.08
CA ASP A 89 -20.51 1.35 -24.27
C ASP A 89 -19.82 2.73 -24.28
N ARG A 90 -19.98 3.53 -23.22
CA ARG A 90 -19.48 4.91 -23.10
C ARG A 90 -18.09 5.00 -22.47
N ILE A 91 -17.77 4.12 -21.51
CA ILE A 91 -16.56 4.16 -20.69
C ILE A 91 -15.78 2.87 -20.92
N THR A 92 -14.47 2.99 -21.01
CA THR A 92 -13.55 1.86 -20.93
C THR A 92 -12.61 2.10 -19.77
N VAL A 93 -12.52 1.16 -18.84
CA VAL A 93 -11.56 1.18 -17.74
C VAL A 93 -10.42 0.22 -18.06
N GLU A 94 -9.18 0.63 -17.81
CA GLU A 94 -7.98 -0.18 -17.96
C GLU A 94 -7.18 -0.16 -16.66
N GLN A 95 -6.77 -1.35 -16.19
CA GLN A 95 -5.91 -1.48 -15.01
C GLN A 95 -4.43 -1.44 -15.42
N GLU A 96 -3.64 -0.59 -14.76
CA GLU A 96 -2.19 -0.55 -14.83
C GLU A 96 -1.58 -0.99 -13.50
N TYR A 97 -0.97 -2.18 -13.45
CA TYR A 97 -0.23 -2.65 -12.28
C TYR A 97 1.24 -2.26 -12.36
N GLN A 98 1.80 -1.81 -11.23
CA GLN A 98 3.22 -1.53 -11.06
C GLN A 98 3.71 -2.04 -9.70
N LYS A 99 4.76 -2.87 -9.70
CA LYS A 99 5.33 -3.42 -8.44
C LYS A 99 5.83 -2.31 -7.50
N ASP A 100 6.43 -1.24 -8.06
CA ASP A 100 6.94 -0.08 -7.31
C ASP A 100 6.00 1.12 -7.44
N ALA A 101 4.72 0.89 -7.13
CA ALA A 101 3.66 1.87 -7.38
C ALA A 101 3.90 3.21 -6.66
N SER A 102 4.42 3.20 -5.43
CA SER A 102 4.68 4.41 -4.64
C SER A 102 5.73 5.33 -5.26
N ASN A 103 6.76 4.80 -5.90
CA ASN A 103 7.74 5.63 -6.61
C ASN A 103 7.27 6.01 -8.01
N ILE A 104 6.63 5.08 -8.72
CA ILE A 104 6.15 5.34 -10.08
C ILE A 104 5.05 6.40 -10.10
N ILE A 105 4.14 6.43 -9.11
CA ILE A 105 3.10 7.45 -9.04
C ILE A 105 3.70 8.86 -8.86
N LYS A 106 4.80 9.01 -8.12
CA LYS A 106 5.52 10.28 -7.97
C LYS A 106 6.06 10.77 -9.33
N VAL A 107 6.62 9.85 -10.12
CA VAL A 107 7.10 10.16 -11.47
C VAL A 107 5.93 10.54 -12.38
N LYS A 108 4.80 9.82 -12.32
CA LYS A 108 3.60 10.14 -13.11
C LYS A 108 3.05 11.53 -12.76
N PHE A 109 2.97 11.89 -11.48
CA PHE A 109 2.58 13.25 -11.08
C PHE A 109 3.56 14.32 -11.58
N ALA A 110 4.86 14.03 -11.54
CA ALA A 110 5.89 14.98 -12.01
C ALA A 110 5.89 15.15 -13.54
N SER A 111 5.56 14.10 -14.30
CA SER A 111 5.49 14.14 -15.78
C SER A 111 4.15 14.64 -16.33
N GLY A 112 3.11 14.72 -15.49
CA GLY A 112 1.76 15.05 -15.93
C GLY A 112 0.98 13.87 -16.54
N GLU A 113 1.53 12.64 -16.48
CA GLU A 113 0.87 11.41 -16.94
C GLU A 113 0.08 10.74 -15.81
N VAL A 114 -0.77 11.51 -15.13
CA VAL A 114 -1.48 11.10 -13.94
C VAL A 114 -2.63 10.14 -14.28
N PRO A 115 -2.75 8.98 -13.61
CA PRO A 115 -3.92 8.11 -13.78
C PRO A 115 -5.18 8.77 -13.19
N ASP A 116 -6.36 8.34 -13.65
CA ASP A 116 -7.64 8.87 -13.18
C ASP A 116 -7.98 8.37 -11.78
N ILE A 117 -7.77 7.06 -11.54
CA ILE A 117 -8.00 6.40 -10.25
C ILE A 117 -6.69 5.71 -9.83
N MET A 118 -6.37 5.74 -8.53
CA MET A 118 -5.18 5.10 -8.01
C MET A 118 -5.39 4.52 -6.62
N THR A 119 -4.69 3.42 -6.32
CA THR A 119 -4.69 2.80 -4.98
C THR A 119 -3.56 3.33 -4.09
N THR A 120 -2.62 4.08 -4.63
CA THR A 120 -1.54 4.72 -3.87
C THR A 120 -2.06 6.00 -3.23
N TYR A 121 -1.90 6.12 -1.91
CA TYR A 121 -2.34 7.28 -1.14
C TYR A 121 -1.21 7.75 -0.23
N GLU A 122 -0.85 9.02 -0.33
CA GLU A 122 0.19 9.65 0.48
C GLU A 122 -0.29 11.01 0.98
N GLN A 123 0.01 11.35 2.25
CA GLN A 123 -0.36 12.63 2.85
C GLN A 123 0.20 13.83 2.08
N GLY A 124 1.43 13.72 1.58
CA GLY A 124 2.04 14.77 0.76
C GLY A 124 1.21 15.14 -0.48
N PHE A 125 0.56 14.16 -1.09
CA PHE A 125 -0.32 14.41 -2.23
C PHE A 125 -1.65 15.03 -1.82
N VAL A 126 -2.16 14.74 -0.62
CA VAL A 126 -3.31 15.46 -0.04
C VAL A 126 -2.96 16.92 0.17
N ASP A 127 -1.82 17.19 0.79
CA ASP A 127 -1.33 18.55 1.09
C ASP A 127 -1.10 19.38 -0.19
N GLU A 128 -0.69 18.70 -1.29
CA GLU A 128 -0.52 19.32 -2.61
C GLU A 128 -1.83 19.42 -3.42
N GLY A 129 -2.96 18.94 -2.89
CA GLY A 129 -4.26 18.98 -3.56
C GLY A 129 -4.37 18.10 -4.80
N LYS A 130 -3.64 16.98 -4.83
CA LYS A 130 -3.59 16.07 -5.98
C LYS A 130 -4.75 15.07 -6.05
N TYR A 131 -5.52 14.93 -4.97
CA TYR A 131 -6.70 14.06 -4.94
C TYR A 131 -7.98 14.86 -4.93
N MET A 132 -9.00 14.31 -5.58
CA MET A 132 -10.36 14.87 -5.58
C MET A 132 -11.01 14.67 -4.21
N ASP A 133 -11.69 15.71 -3.71
CA ASP A 133 -12.56 15.63 -2.54
C ASP A 133 -13.80 14.80 -2.89
N ILE A 134 -13.99 13.68 -2.22
CA ILE A 134 -15.12 12.75 -2.40
C ILE A 134 -16.03 12.68 -1.16
N SER A 135 -15.95 13.69 -0.28
CA SER A 135 -16.73 13.74 0.96
C SER A 135 -18.25 13.77 0.73
N ASP A 136 -18.69 14.22 -0.43
CA ASP A 136 -20.09 14.34 -0.84
C ASP A 136 -20.70 13.01 -1.35
N GLN A 137 -19.91 11.94 -1.48
CA GLN A 137 -20.37 10.63 -1.95
C GLN A 137 -21.11 9.86 -0.84
N SER A 138 -22.24 10.41 -0.36
CA SER A 138 -22.99 9.85 0.77
C SER A 138 -23.40 8.39 0.57
N ALA A 139 -23.71 7.99 -0.66
CA ALA A 139 -24.07 6.60 -1.00
C ALA A 139 -22.96 5.58 -0.63
N TRP A 140 -21.69 5.99 -0.57
CA TRP A 140 -20.61 5.13 -0.12
C TRP A 140 -20.46 5.18 1.40
N TRP A 141 -20.48 6.39 1.98
CA TRP A 141 -20.23 6.62 3.39
C TRP A 141 -21.35 6.08 4.28
N ASP A 142 -22.60 6.10 3.81
CA ASP A 142 -23.76 5.58 4.55
C ASP A 142 -23.76 4.06 4.69
N ARG A 143 -22.93 3.35 3.90
CA ARG A 143 -22.74 1.89 3.97
C ARG A 143 -21.59 1.47 4.88
N MET A 144 -20.77 2.42 5.35
CA MET A 144 -19.60 2.16 6.20
C MET A 144 -19.93 2.38 7.68
N SER A 145 -19.16 1.72 8.56
CA SER A 145 -19.20 2.08 9.98
C SER A 145 -18.66 3.50 10.21
N PRO A 146 -19.08 4.18 11.27
CA PRO A 146 -18.53 5.49 11.63
C PRO A 146 -17.00 5.48 11.77
N ASP A 147 -16.43 4.41 12.32
CA ASP A 147 -14.98 4.25 12.50
C ASP A 147 -14.26 4.11 11.15
N MET A 148 -14.82 3.34 10.23
CA MET A 148 -14.25 3.20 8.88
C MET A 148 -14.31 4.51 8.09
N LYS A 149 -15.42 5.23 8.20
CA LYS A 149 -15.55 6.58 7.60
C LYS A 149 -14.51 7.54 8.20
N ALA A 150 -14.33 7.52 9.54
CA ALA A 150 -13.32 8.31 10.21
C ALA A 150 -11.88 7.94 9.76
N ALA A 151 -11.61 6.64 9.55
CA ALA A 151 -10.32 6.16 9.06
C ALA A 151 -10.01 6.62 7.62
N CYS A 152 -11.03 6.82 6.79
CA CYS A 152 -10.90 7.38 5.44
C CYS A 152 -10.85 8.91 5.41
N THR A 153 -11.12 9.58 6.54
CA THR A 153 -11.17 11.04 6.62
C THR A 153 -9.80 11.60 6.98
N ASP A 154 -9.31 12.54 6.19
CA ASP A 154 -8.05 13.24 6.47
C ASP A 154 -8.18 14.11 7.73
N VAL A 155 -7.28 13.93 8.69
CA VAL A 155 -7.37 14.56 10.01
C VAL A 155 -7.05 16.07 9.99
N LYS A 156 -6.32 16.56 8.96
CA LYS A 156 -5.99 17.99 8.80
C LYS A 156 -7.16 18.78 8.22
N THR A 157 -7.78 18.24 7.18
CA THR A 157 -8.79 18.96 6.40
C THR A 157 -10.22 18.61 6.80
N GLY A 158 -10.44 17.48 7.47
CA GLY A 158 -11.76 16.91 7.75
C GLY A 158 -12.47 16.40 6.49
N LYS A 159 -11.78 16.29 5.37
CA LYS A 159 -12.29 15.84 4.07
C LYS A 159 -11.88 14.41 3.78
N THR A 160 -12.52 13.81 2.80
CA THR A 160 -12.24 12.45 2.37
C THR A 160 -11.72 12.46 0.94
N TYR A 161 -10.53 11.88 0.74
CA TYR A 161 -9.84 11.84 -0.56
C TYR A 161 -9.62 10.43 -1.08
N ARG A 162 -9.93 9.41 -0.27
CA ARG A 162 -9.90 8.00 -0.66
C ARG A 162 -11.08 7.27 -0.07
N VAL A 163 -11.48 6.19 -0.69
CA VAL A 163 -12.46 5.25 -0.15
C VAL A 163 -11.82 3.88 -0.02
N CYS A 164 -11.74 3.39 1.20
CA CYS A 164 -11.25 2.03 1.49
C CYS A 164 -12.40 1.06 1.36
N THR A 165 -12.22 -0.01 0.60
CA THR A 165 -13.28 -0.98 0.28
C THR A 165 -13.20 -2.22 1.16
N ASN A 166 -12.04 -2.47 1.73
CA ASN A 166 -11.78 -3.58 2.61
C ASN A 166 -10.90 -3.14 3.78
N MET A 167 -10.98 -3.91 4.83
CA MET A 167 -10.04 -3.82 5.95
C MET A 167 -8.89 -4.78 5.68
N THR A 168 -7.78 -4.57 6.38
CA THR A 168 -6.68 -5.52 6.41
C THR A 168 -6.34 -5.87 7.83
N MET A 169 -5.74 -7.03 8.02
CA MET A 169 -5.15 -7.44 9.28
C MET A 169 -3.70 -7.82 9.06
N ALA A 170 -2.86 -7.55 10.04
CA ALA A 170 -1.48 -8.00 10.03
C ALA A 170 -1.05 -8.49 11.40
N GLY A 171 -0.19 -9.49 11.39
CA GLY A 171 0.33 -10.17 12.55
C GLY A 171 1.44 -11.13 12.14
N PHE A 172 1.67 -12.13 12.97
CA PHE A 172 2.53 -13.25 12.67
C PHE A 172 1.75 -14.40 12.04
N PHE A 173 2.31 -14.96 10.96
CA PHE A 173 1.91 -16.25 10.43
C PHE A 173 2.94 -17.30 10.84
N TYR A 174 2.48 -18.44 11.37
CA TYR A 174 3.37 -19.50 11.87
C TYR A 174 2.91 -20.89 11.40
N ASN A 175 3.83 -21.84 11.38
CA ASN A 175 3.58 -23.21 11.01
C ASN A 175 3.09 -24.01 12.23
N LYS A 176 1.79 -24.29 12.30
CA LYS A 176 1.14 -25.03 13.41
C LYS A 176 1.73 -26.42 13.61
N GLU A 177 2.06 -27.12 12.52
CA GLU A 177 2.64 -28.47 12.59
C GLU A 177 4.01 -28.41 13.28
N MET A 178 4.86 -27.48 12.88
CA MET A 178 6.16 -27.26 13.51
C MET A 178 6.05 -26.84 14.98
N PHE A 179 5.10 -25.97 15.32
CA PHE A 179 4.84 -25.56 16.70
C PHE A 179 4.41 -26.74 17.56
N ASN A 180 3.50 -27.59 17.04
CA ASN A 180 3.06 -28.81 17.72
C ASN A 180 4.23 -29.79 17.93
N GLU A 181 5.09 -30.02 16.93
CA GLU A 181 6.28 -30.87 17.06
C GLU A 181 7.24 -30.38 18.14
N LEU A 182 7.35 -29.07 18.30
CA LEU A 182 8.19 -28.42 19.30
C LEU A 182 7.51 -28.29 20.67
N GLY A 183 6.22 -28.68 20.80
CA GLY A 183 5.45 -28.53 22.02
C GLY A 183 5.20 -27.07 22.40
N ILE A 184 5.10 -26.19 21.39
CA ILE A 184 4.69 -24.80 21.57
C ILE A 184 3.17 -24.76 21.46
N ALA A 185 2.49 -24.63 22.60
CA ALA A 185 1.03 -24.73 22.66
C ALA A 185 0.33 -23.42 22.32
N GLU A 186 0.95 -22.29 22.66
CA GLU A 186 0.37 -20.96 22.49
C GLU A 186 1.45 -20.00 21.94
N PHE A 187 1.03 -19.03 21.14
CA PHE A 187 1.90 -17.97 20.68
C PHE A 187 2.08 -16.95 21.82
N PRO A 188 3.30 -16.49 22.12
CA PRO A 188 3.57 -15.63 23.27
C PRO A 188 2.99 -14.21 23.12
N ASP A 189 2.44 -13.69 24.20
CA ASP A 189 1.91 -12.32 24.25
C ASP A 189 2.98 -11.28 24.65
N GLN A 190 4.12 -11.71 25.21
CA GLN A 190 5.19 -10.84 25.67
C GLN A 190 6.48 -11.09 24.89
N TRP A 191 7.24 -10.03 24.61
CA TRP A 191 8.46 -10.13 23.80
C TRP A 191 9.51 -11.07 24.37
N ASP A 192 9.73 -11.08 25.65
CA ASP A 192 10.76 -11.92 26.27
C ASP A 192 10.42 -13.41 26.13
N GLU A 193 9.15 -13.76 26.19
CA GLU A 193 8.65 -15.12 25.93
C GLU A 193 8.71 -15.45 24.43
N PHE A 194 8.43 -14.47 23.56
CA PHE A 194 8.58 -14.59 22.12
C PHE A 194 10.05 -14.88 21.73
N GLU A 195 10.99 -14.14 22.28
CA GLU A 195 12.44 -14.38 22.05
C GLU A 195 12.87 -15.74 22.59
N ALA A 196 12.37 -16.17 23.74
CA ALA A 196 12.61 -17.50 24.29
C ALA A 196 12.05 -18.60 23.37
N MET A 197 10.87 -18.39 22.78
CA MET A 197 10.27 -19.29 21.79
C MET A 197 11.13 -19.37 20.51
N LEU A 198 11.58 -18.22 19.96
CA LEU A 198 12.51 -18.22 18.82
C LEU A 198 13.81 -18.98 19.12
N THR A 199 14.35 -18.78 20.31
CA THR A 199 15.56 -19.49 20.78
C THR A 199 15.35 -20.99 20.89
N LYS A 200 14.18 -21.42 21.35
CA LYS A 200 13.79 -22.83 21.39
C LYS A 200 13.73 -23.43 19.98
N ILE A 201 13.06 -22.74 19.05
CA ILE A 201 12.99 -23.18 17.64
C ILE A 201 14.41 -23.34 17.07
N LYS A 202 15.28 -22.35 17.24
CA LYS A 202 16.66 -22.40 16.74
C LYS A 202 17.48 -23.53 17.35
N THR A 203 17.26 -23.79 18.64
CA THR A 203 18.01 -24.82 19.38
C THR A 203 17.57 -26.23 18.96
N GLU A 204 16.26 -26.48 18.82
CA GLU A 204 15.72 -27.80 18.52
C GLU A 204 15.68 -28.11 17.02
N LYS A 205 15.62 -27.06 16.18
CA LYS A 205 15.65 -27.14 14.70
C LYS A 205 16.71 -26.15 14.14
N PRO A 206 18.02 -26.46 14.24
CA PRO A 206 19.10 -25.53 13.89
C PRO A 206 19.09 -25.04 12.44
N ASP A 207 18.53 -25.85 11.52
CA ASP A 207 18.43 -25.54 10.09
C ASP A 207 17.19 -24.71 9.75
N VAL A 208 16.29 -24.48 10.72
CA VAL A 208 15.09 -23.65 10.55
C VAL A 208 15.38 -22.20 10.95
N VAL A 209 14.94 -21.26 10.15
CA VAL A 209 14.89 -19.83 10.50
C VAL A 209 13.69 -19.62 11.42
N PRO A 210 13.88 -19.16 12.67
CA PRO A 210 12.76 -18.94 13.58
C PRO A 210 11.77 -17.88 13.06
N TRP A 211 12.26 -16.69 12.70
CA TRP A 211 11.46 -15.61 12.11
C TRP A 211 12.12 -15.12 10.82
N PHE A 212 11.43 -15.25 9.69
CA PHE A 212 11.89 -14.77 8.39
C PHE A 212 11.47 -13.31 8.16
N ILE A 213 12.44 -12.47 7.80
CA ILE A 213 12.24 -11.06 7.46
C ILE A 213 12.79 -10.83 6.05
N PHE A 214 11.98 -10.30 5.14
CA PHE A 214 12.40 -9.99 3.77
C PHE A 214 12.70 -8.50 3.60
N GLY A 215 13.92 -8.13 3.91
CA GLY A 215 14.35 -6.75 4.01
C GLY A 215 14.87 -6.12 2.71
N SER A 216 14.88 -6.83 1.57
CA SER A 216 15.13 -6.20 0.28
C SER A 216 13.99 -5.25 -0.14
N GLU A 217 12.81 -5.47 0.41
CA GLU A 217 11.60 -4.71 0.15
C GLU A 217 11.36 -3.73 1.30
N ALA A 218 11.69 -2.46 1.09
CA ALA A 218 11.66 -1.43 2.13
C ALA A 218 10.27 -1.28 2.79
N TRP A 219 9.19 -1.47 2.02
CA TRP A 219 7.82 -1.42 2.56
C TRP A 219 7.59 -2.42 3.70
N HIS A 220 8.14 -3.63 3.59
CA HIS A 220 7.97 -4.65 4.63
C HIS A 220 8.66 -4.24 5.94
N LEU A 221 9.88 -3.73 5.85
CA LEU A 221 10.58 -3.21 7.02
C LEU A 221 9.89 -1.98 7.61
N GLY A 222 9.30 -1.14 6.75
CA GLY A 222 8.44 -0.04 7.17
C GLY A 222 7.22 -0.52 7.94
N HIS A 223 6.61 -1.65 7.53
CA HIS A 223 5.51 -2.28 8.26
C HIS A 223 5.93 -2.80 9.64
N LEU A 224 7.15 -3.33 9.81
CA LEU A 224 7.62 -3.71 11.15
C LEU A 224 7.66 -2.51 12.10
N ILE A 225 8.09 -1.34 11.61
CA ILE A 225 8.05 -0.10 12.39
C ILE A 225 6.61 0.36 12.64
N GLU A 226 5.75 0.24 11.64
CA GLU A 226 4.33 0.62 11.73
C GLU A 226 3.57 -0.24 12.74
N PHE A 227 3.84 -1.54 12.80
CA PHE A 227 3.06 -2.47 13.62
C PHE A 227 3.65 -2.66 15.02
N ILE A 228 4.95 -2.48 15.20
CA ILE A 228 5.61 -2.71 16.49
C ILE A 228 5.78 -1.38 17.25
N PRO A 229 6.75 -0.48 16.95
CA PRO A 229 6.91 0.74 17.72
C PRO A 229 5.76 1.75 17.55
N HIS A 230 5.25 1.98 16.34
CA HIS A 230 4.05 2.81 16.18
C HIS A 230 2.80 2.12 16.74
N GLY A 231 2.73 0.79 16.64
CA GLY A 231 1.67 -0.01 17.26
C GLY A 231 1.59 0.21 18.75
N TYR A 232 2.73 0.21 19.43
CA TYR A 232 2.81 0.55 20.86
C TYR A 232 2.27 1.95 21.14
N VAL A 233 2.73 2.98 20.40
CA VAL A 233 2.26 4.36 20.60
C VAL A 233 0.74 4.45 20.40
N LYS A 234 0.20 3.73 19.40
CA LYS A 234 -1.25 3.69 19.15
C LYS A 234 -2.01 2.94 20.26
N SER A 235 -1.42 1.91 20.85
CA SER A 235 -2.05 1.19 21.97
C SER A 235 -2.12 2.05 23.23
N GLU A 236 -1.13 2.90 23.46
CA GLU A 236 -1.08 3.79 24.63
C GLU A 236 -2.00 5.02 24.48
N LEU A 237 -2.00 5.66 23.30
CA LEU A 237 -2.75 6.90 23.07
C LEU A 237 -4.13 6.68 22.45
N GLY A 238 -4.37 5.50 21.86
CA GLY A 238 -5.46 5.26 20.93
C GLY A 238 -5.10 5.76 19.52
N THR A 239 -5.56 5.02 18.48
CA THR A 239 -5.14 5.24 17.08
C THR A 239 -5.33 6.68 16.61
N ILE A 240 -6.47 7.31 16.89
CA ILE A 240 -6.78 8.68 16.42
C ILE A 240 -5.86 9.70 17.08
N GLU A 241 -5.64 9.61 18.38
CA GLU A 241 -4.79 10.54 19.10
C GLU A 241 -3.31 10.35 18.75
N ALA A 242 -2.87 9.10 18.58
CA ALA A 242 -1.53 8.79 18.10
C ALA A 242 -1.28 9.38 16.69
N LYS A 243 -2.24 9.27 15.76
CA LYS A 243 -2.16 9.90 14.43
C LYS A 243 -1.97 11.41 14.54
N LYS A 244 -2.70 12.09 15.41
CA LYS A 244 -2.53 13.53 15.67
C LYS A 244 -1.18 13.86 16.27
N ALA A 245 -0.76 13.08 17.28
CA ALA A 245 0.55 13.26 17.92
C ALA A 245 1.69 13.11 16.90
N MET A 246 1.60 12.13 16.01
CA MET A 246 2.56 11.91 14.94
C MET A 246 2.56 13.03 13.91
N LEU A 247 1.39 13.51 13.51
CA LEU A 247 1.24 14.61 12.56
C LEU A 247 1.73 15.95 13.12
N GLU A 248 1.46 16.20 14.40
CA GLU A 248 1.85 17.42 15.13
C GLU A 248 3.27 17.32 15.71
N ASN A 249 3.96 16.19 15.50
CA ASN A 249 5.29 15.91 16.03
C ASN A 249 5.41 16.13 17.55
N ARG A 250 4.43 15.62 18.32
CA ARG A 250 4.40 15.77 19.78
C ARG A 250 5.39 14.80 20.45
N GLN A 251 6.68 15.12 20.39
CA GLN A 251 7.78 14.25 20.86
C GLN A 251 7.70 13.89 22.34
N GLU A 252 7.09 14.71 23.20
CA GLU A 252 6.85 14.38 24.62
C GLU A 252 5.96 13.12 24.77
N GLU A 253 5.08 12.85 23.80
CA GLU A 253 4.22 11.67 23.76
C GLU A 253 4.85 10.54 22.92
N LEU A 254 5.44 10.88 21.77
CA LEU A 254 6.00 9.91 20.82
C LEU A 254 7.32 9.29 21.29
N LYS A 255 8.20 10.08 21.90
CA LYS A 255 9.52 9.69 22.43
C LYS A 255 10.37 8.95 21.42
N PHE A 256 10.30 9.32 20.12
CA PHE A 256 10.99 8.58 19.06
C PHE A 256 12.52 8.67 19.20
N GLY A 257 13.05 9.80 19.67
CA GLY A 257 14.49 10.02 19.87
C GLY A 257 15.02 9.60 21.24
N ASP A 258 14.17 9.21 22.17
CA ASP A 258 14.57 8.87 23.54
C ASP A 258 15.31 7.52 23.55
N SER A 259 16.35 7.41 24.37
CA SER A 259 17.19 6.20 24.48
C SER A 259 16.46 5.00 25.08
N ASP A 260 15.37 5.23 25.80
CA ASP A 260 14.44 4.24 26.36
C ASP A 260 13.05 4.30 25.67
N GLY A 261 12.95 5.08 24.61
CA GLY A 261 11.75 5.24 23.82
C GLY A 261 11.47 4.07 22.86
N PRO A 262 10.30 4.10 22.20
CA PRO A 262 9.84 2.97 21.39
C PRO A 262 10.82 2.60 20.26
N MET A 263 11.46 3.57 19.62
CA MET A 263 12.37 3.28 18.51
C MET A 263 13.70 2.66 18.98
N ALA A 264 14.26 3.15 20.10
CA ALA A 264 15.51 2.61 20.63
C ALA A 264 15.33 1.18 21.16
N VAL A 265 14.23 0.92 21.88
CA VAL A 265 13.92 -0.43 22.38
C VAL A 265 13.67 -1.39 21.20
N PHE A 266 12.91 -0.96 20.19
CA PHE A 266 12.68 -1.75 18.98
C PHE A 266 13.99 -2.09 18.27
N ALA A 267 14.83 -1.09 18.01
CA ALA A 267 16.12 -1.28 17.35
C ALA A 267 17.03 -2.23 18.13
N THR A 268 17.06 -2.12 19.47
CA THR A 268 17.82 -3.01 20.35
C THR A 268 17.34 -4.45 20.19
N ARG A 269 16.03 -4.68 20.29
CA ARG A 269 15.44 -6.02 20.15
C ARG A 269 15.69 -6.63 18.78
N MET A 270 15.53 -5.86 17.70
CA MET A 270 15.80 -6.35 16.33
C MET A 270 17.27 -6.69 16.12
N LYS A 271 18.18 -5.89 16.67
CA LYS A 271 19.63 -6.16 16.62
C LYS A 271 19.98 -7.41 17.42
N ASP A 272 19.39 -7.59 18.60
CA ASP A 272 19.58 -8.78 19.44
C ASP A 272 19.13 -10.05 18.72
N LEU A 273 17.97 -10.02 18.04
CA LEU A 273 17.51 -11.16 17.24
C LEU A 273 18.47 -11.49 16.11
N GLN A 274 19.00 -10.48 15.40
CA GLN A 274 20.01 -10.67 14.36
C GLN A 274 21.29 -11.29 14.93
N ASP A 275 21.83 -10.74 16.00
CA ASP A 275 23.09 -11.19 16.61
C ASP A 275 23.00 -12.60 17.21
N LYS A 276 21.80 -13.02 17.64
CA LYS A 276 21.49 -14.38 18.12
C LYS A 276 21.16 -15.36 16.98
N GLY A 277 21.09 -14.92 15.73
CA GLY A 277 20.71 -15.75 14.58
C GLY A 277 19.28 -16.26 14.63
N LEU A 278 18.37 -15.46 15.24
CA LEU A 278 16.95 -15.78 15.38
C LEU A 278 16.11 -15.28 14.19
N ILE A 279 16.71 -14.50 13.30
CA ILE A 279 16.19 -14.13 11.98
C ILE A 279 17.11 -14.66 10.88
N ASN A 280 16.67 -14.62 9.63
CA ASN A 280 17.47 -15.08 8.49
C ASN A 280 18.72 -14.21 8.27
N GLU A 281 19.83 -14.88 7.89
CA GLU A 281 21.13 -14.21 7.67
C GLU A 281 21.11 -13.26 6.46
N ASP A 282 20.29 -13.59 5.45
CA ASP A 282 20.15 -12.84 4.21
C ASP A 282 19.08 -11.74 4.28
N VAL A 283 18.72 -11.28 5.47
CA VAL A 283 17.62 -10.31 5.71
C VAL A 283 17.63 -9.12 4.75
N LEU A 284 18.80 -8.61 4.36
CA LEU A 284 18.92 -7.44 3.46
C LEU A 284 18.64 -7.74 1.99
N THR A 285 18.71 -9.00 1.58
CA THR A 285 18.53 -9.44 0.18
C THR A 285 17.33 -10.35 -0.04
N ALA A 286 16.76 -10.87 1.05
CA ALA A 286 15.58 -11.71 1.03
C ALA A 286 14.35 -10.95 0.49
N THR A 287 13.54 -11.63 -0.32
CA THR A 287 12.31 -11.11 -0.92
C THR A 287 11.09 -11.77 -0.32
N ASN A 288 9.90 -11.22 -0.58
CA ASN A 288 8.64 -11.86 -0.23
C ASN A 288 8.51 -13.27 -0.85
N ASP A 289 8.95 -13.44 -2.09
CA ASP A 289 8.93 -14.74 -2.76
C ASP A 289 9.82 -15.78 -2.04
N ASN A 290 11.02 -15.36 -1.56
CA ASN A 290 11.87 -16.22 -0.73
C ASN A 290 11.15 -16.61 0.57
N CYS A 291 10.49 -15.66 1.23
CA CYS A 291 9.72 -15.90 2.45
C CYS A 291 8.64 -16.95 2.24
N VAL A 292 7.81 -16.81 1.20
CA VAL A 292 6.75 -17.76 0.87
C VAL A 292 7.34 -19.16 0.61
N GLN A 293 8.39 -19.27 -0.21
CA GLN A 293 9.01 -20.56 -0.55
C GLN A 293 9.64 -21.25 0.68
N ASP A 294 10.31 -20.50 1.54
CA ASP A 294 10.92 -21.04 2.75
C ASP A 294 9.86 -21.43 3.80
N PHE A 295 8.75 -20.70 3.88
CA PHE A 295 7.66 -21.04 4.77
C PHE A 295 6.94 -22.32 4.35
N VAL A 296 6.52 -22.43 3.08
CA VAL A 296 5.81 -23.62 2.59
C VAL A 296 6.71 -24.88 2.56
N SER A 297 8.03 -24.71 2.44
CA SER A 297 9.00 -25.82 2.51
C SER A 297 9.43 -26.18 3.93
N GLY A 298 8.93 -25.48 4.96
CA GLY A 298 9.27 -25.72 6.37
C GLY A 298 10.68 -25.30 6.78
N LYS A 299 11.35 -24.45 5.99
CA LYS A 299 12.66 -23.89 6.33
C LYS A 299 12.58 -22.67 7.25
N THR A 300 11.41 -22.06 7.37
CA THR A 300 11.13 -21.05 8.37
C THR A 300 9.90 -21.39 9.19
N ALA A 301 9.93 -21.03 10.48
CA ALA A 301 8.84 -21.34 11.39
C ALA A 301 7.73 -20.29 11.32
N MET A 302 8.08 -19.03 11.10
CA MET A 302 7.12 -17.93 11.03
C MET A 302 7.65 -16.74 10.22
N PHE A 303 6.71 -15.89 9.83
CA PHE A 303 6.96 -14.56 9.26
C PHE A 303 5.88 -13.58 9.70
N SER A 304 6.15 -12.28 9.65
CA SER A 304 5.12 -11.25 9.86
C SER A 304 4.69 -10.65 8.54
N ASN A 305 3.38 -10.51 8.33
CA ASN A 305 2.82 -9.88 7.14
C ASN A 305 1.33 -9.56 7.36
N GLY A 306 0.68 -9.00 6.35
CA GLY A 306 -0.77 -8.89 6.32
C GLY A 306 -1.44 -10.12 5.72
N MET A 307 -2.76 -10.20 5.89
CA MET A 307 -3.60 -11.31 5.39
C MET A 307 -3.48 -11.50 3.86
N TRP A 308 -3.09 -10.48 3.11
CA TRP A 308 -2.82 -10.60 1.67
C TRP A 308 -1.75 -11.65 1.33
N ALA A 309 -0.82 -11.94 2.26
CA ALA A 309 0.22 -12.96 2.07
C ALA A 309 -0.33 -14.40 2.01
N ILE A 310 -1.49 -14.65 2.60
CA ILE A 310 -2.10 -15.99 2.64
C ILE A 310 -2.39 -16.50 1.22
N SER A 311 -2.86 -15.63 0.32
CA SER A 311 -3.14 -16.03 -1.06
C SER A 311 -1.90 -16.60 -1.74
N SER A 312 -0.74 -15.93 -1.62
CA SER A 312 0.53 -16.42 -2.19
C SER A 312 1.01 -17.72 -1.53
N VAL A 313 0.81 -17.86 -0.21
CA VAL A 313 1.16 -19.09 0.51
C VAL A 313 0.31 -20.28 0.04
N LEU A 314 -1.01 -20.08 -0.10
CA LEU A 314 -1.93 -21.13 -0.54
C LEU A 314 -1.79 -21.46 -2.02
N GLU A 315 -1.40 -20.51 -2.86
CA GLU A 315 -1.06 -20.75 -4.26
C GLU A 315 0.21 -21.60 -4.39
N ALA A 316 1.24 -21.29 -3.58
CA ALA A 316 2.48 -22.05 -3.57
C ALA A 316 2.29 -23.45 -2.98
N SER A 317 1.44 -23.62 -1.96
CA SER A 317 1.15 -24.90 -1.32
C SER A 317 -0.26 -24.92 -0.71
N PRO A 318 -1.27 -25.46 -1.41
CA PRO A 318 -2.65 -25.54 -0.90
C PRO A 318 -2.79 -26.26 0.44
N GLU A 319 -1.89 -27.21 0.76
CA GLU A 319 -1.89 -27.94 2.03
C GLU A 319 -1.57 -27.07 3.25
N MET A 320 -1.02 -25.87 3.03
CA MET A 320 -0.80 -24.90 4.10
C MET A 320 -2.11 -24.38 4.69
N ALA A 321 -3.25 -24.55 4.01
CA ALA A 321 -4.55 -24.18 4.53
C ALA A 321 -4.86 -24.79 5.90
N ASP A 322 -4.36 -26.00 6.18
CA ASP A 322 -4.57 -26.70 7.46
C ASP A 322 -3.40 -26.49 8.45
N LYS A 323 -2.30 -25.87 8.02
CA LYS A 323 -1.05 -25.77 8.78
C LYS A 323 -0.66 -24.36 9.19
N ILE A 324 -1.22 -23.34 8.54
CA ILE A 324 -0.93 -21.95 8.86
C ILE A 324 -1.71 -21.51 10.10
N GLY A 325 -1.04 -20.79 11.00
CA GLY A 325 -1.64 -20.12 12.15
C GLY A 325 -1.44 -18.63 12.08
N PHE A 326 -2.20 -17.87 12.88
CA PHE A 326 -2.11 -16.42 12.98
C PHE A 326 -1.99 -15.97 14.43
N ALA A 327 -1.18 -14.93 14.70
CA ALA A 327 -1.02 -14.36 16.03
C ALA A 327 -0.76 -12.84 15.97
N PRO A 328 -1.16 -12.10 17.03
CA PRO A 328 -0.81 -10.69 17.19
C PRO A 328 0.71 -10.46 17.33
N TYR A 329 1.14 -9.20 17.21
CA TYR A 329 2.48 -8.79 17.60
C TYR A 329 2.59 -8.78 19.12
N PRO A 330 3.58 -9.46 19.72
CA PRO A 330 3.77 -9.46 21.16
C PRO A 330 4.03 -8.06 21.72
N ALA A 331 3.58 -7.83 22.93
CA ALA A 331 3.90 -6.62 23.67
C ALA A 331 5.42 -6.50 23.86
N TYR A 332 6.05 -5.50 23.25
CA TYR A 332 7.50 -5.38 23.25
C TYR A 332 8.05 -4.35 24.24
N MET A 333 7.18 -3.49 24.76
CA MET A 333 7.51 -2.54 25.83
C MET A 333 6.98 -3.06 27.18
N PRO A 334 7.68 -2.81 28.28
CA PRO A 334 7.23 -3.26 29.61
C PRO A 334 5.84 -2.73 29.96
N GLY A 335 4.91 -3.63 30.28
CA GLY A 335 3.55 -3.29 30.70
C GLY A 335 2.60 -2.94 29.54
N SER A 336 3.04 -3.03 28.28
CA SER A 336 2.16 -2.87 27.13
C SER A 336 1.36 -4.14 26.83
N SER A 337 0.43 -4.03 25.90
CA SER A 337 -0.40 -5.14 25.42
C SER A 337 0.03 -5.61 24.03
N PRO A 338 -0.25 -6.86 23.65
CA PRO A 338 -0.13 -7.31 22.28
C PRO A 338 -0.97 -6.44 21.35
N VAL A 339 -0.53 -6.25 20.11
CA VAL A 339 -1.24 -5.45 19.12
C VAL A 339 -1.52 -6.26 17.86
N VAL A 340 -2.66 -6.02 17.24
CA VAL A 340 -2.99 -6.53 15.91
C VAL A 340 -3.39 -5.38 15.01
N LEU A 341 -2.84 -5.32 13.81
CA LEU A 341 -3.37 -4.39 12.82
C LEU A 341 -4.74 -4.89 12.38
N SER A 342 -5.75 -4.07 12.58
CA SER A 342 -7.08 -4.24 12.01
C SER A 342 -7.55 -2.86 11.55
N ALA A 343 -7.33 -2.57 10.27
CA ALA A 343 -7.44 -1.22 9.75
C ALA A 343 -7.99 -1.20 8.33
N GLU A 344 -8.32 0.00 7.90
CA GLU A 344 -8.55 0.27 6.49
C GLU A 344 -7.35 -0.15 5.64
N ASP A 345 -7.59 -0.89 4.58
CA ASP A 345 -6.58 -1.15 3.55
C ASP A 345 -6.40 0.09 2.64
N SER A 346 -5.41 0.05 1.75
CA SER A 346 -5.26 1.08 0.73
C SER A 346 -6.55 1.21 -0.06
N GLY A 347 -7.08 2.41 -0.10
CA GLY A 347 -8.33 2.71 -0.81
C GLY A 347 -8.10 3.22 -2.21
N TYR A 348 -9.18 3.65 -2.84
CA TYR A 348 -9.18 4.24 -4.16
C TYR A 348 -9.29 5.76 -4.03
N ALA A 349 -8.34 6.49 -4.62
CA ALA A 349 -8.37 7.94 -4.76
C ALA A 349 -8.57 8.31 -6.23
N ILE A 350 -9.29 9.40 -6.49
CA ILE A 350 -9.47 9.98 -7.82
C ILE A 350 -8.51 11.16 -7.96
N SER A 351 -7.84 11.28 -9.11
CA SER A 351 -7.00 12.44 -9.40
C SER A 351 -7.81 13.74 -9.42
N ALA A 352 -7.31 14.78 -8.78
CA ALA A 352 -7.93 16.12 -8.85
C ALA A 352 -7.88 16.70 -10.27
N THR A 353 -6.94 16.24 -11.10
CA THR A 353 -6.70 16.74 -12.46
C THR A 353 -7.39 15.93 -13.57
N THR A 354 -8.08 14.83 -13.22
CA THR A 354 -8.82 14.07 -14.22
C THR A 354 -9.93 14.92 -14.85
N GLU A 355 -10.11 14.80 -16.16
CA GLU A 355 -11.24 15.40 -16.90
C GLU A 355 -12.50 14.50 -16.84
N HIS A 356 -12.39 13.28 -16.29
CA HIS A 356 -13.40 12.20 -16.31
C HIS A 356 -13.95 11.88 -14.92
N LYS A 357 -14.24 12.92 -14.13
CA LYS A 357 -14.67 12.77 -12.71
C LYS A 357 -15.95 11.95 -12.55
N GLU A 358 -16.95 12.23 -13.41
CA GLU A 358 -18.25 11.57 -13.36
C GLU A 358 -18.13 10.09 -13.74
N GLU A 359 -17.30 9.79 -14.74
CA GLU A 359 -17.05 8.44 -15.19
C GLU A 359 -16.24 7.63 -14.16
N CYS A 360 -15.29 8.26 -13.48
CA CYS A 360 -14.60 7.64 -12.33
C CYS A 360 -15.58 7.25 -11.23
N ILE A 361 -16.49 8.15 -10.86
CA ILE A 361 -17.54 7.88 -9.86
C ILE A 361 -18.46 6.76 -10.35
N GLU A 362 -18.84 6.74 -11.64
CA GLU A 362 -19.68 5.69 -12.21
C GLU A 362 -19.01 4.31 -12.11
N PHE A 363 -17.73 4.22 -12.47
CA PHE A 363 -16.97 2.97 -12.29
C PHE A 363 -16.84 2.58 -10.80
N MET A 364 -16.53 3.52 -9.92
CA MET A 364 -16.44 3.23 -8.49
C MET A 364 -17.77 2.79 -7.90
N ASN A 365 -18.90 3.35 -8.35
CA ASN A 365 -20.23 2.85 -7.96
C ASN A 365 -20.45 1.40 -8.38
N PHE A 366 -19.99 1.01 -9.56
CA PHE A 366 -20.05 -0.38 -10.02
C PHE A 366 -19.11 -1.28 -9.20
N LEU A 367 -17.88 -0.85 -8.97
CA LEU A 367 -16.89 -1.56 -8.13
C LEU A 367 -17.45 -1.80 -6.72
N PHE A 368 -18.22 -0.86 -6.17
CA PHE A 368 -18.76 -0.93 -4.81
C PHE A 368 -20.13 -1.65 -4.71
N LEU A 369 -20.64 -2.24 -5.79
CA LEU A 369 -21.78 -3.14 -5.69
C LEU A 369 -21.46 -4.30 -4.74
N PRO A 370 -22.41 -4.74 -3.91
CA PRO A 370 -22.18 -5.79 -2.92
C PRO A 370 -21.57 -7.06 -3.52
N GLU A 371 -22.03 -7.51 -4.67
CA GLU A 371 -21.52 -8.70 -5.38
C GLU A 371 -20.06 -8.55 -5.85
N ASN A 372 -19.66 -7.37 -6.30
CA ASN A 372 -18.29 -7.09 -6.73
C ASN A 372 -17.35 -6.97 -5.52
N GLN A 373 -17.82 -6.32 -4.46
CA GLN A 373 -17.09 -6.21 -3.20
C GLN A 373 -16.92 -7.56 -2.52
N GLN A 374 -17.93 -8.44 -2.56
CA GLN A 374 -17.80 -9.80 -2.04
C GLN A 374 -16.70 -10.56 -2.78
N LYS A 375 -16.71 -10.59 -4.12
CA LYS A 375 -15.66 -11.23 -4.93
C LYS A 375 -14.27 -10.69 -4.59
N TYR A 376 -14.15 -9.36 -4.52
CA TYR A 376 -12.89 -8.70 -4.22
C TYR A 376 -12.36 -9.08 -2.84
N CYS A 377 -13.18 -9.01 -1.81
CA CYS A 377 -12.80 -9.30 -0.43
C CYS A 377 -12.43 -10.78 -0.21
N GLU A 378 -13.10 -11.70 -0.89
CA GLU A 378 -12.79 -13.13 -0.83
C GLU A 378 -11.42 -13.46 -1.44
N VAL A 379 -11.02 -12.77 -2.52
CA VAL A 379 -9.69 -12.89 -3.13
C VAL A 379 -8.62 -12.17 -2.30
N ALA A 380 -8.92 -10.95 -1.86
CA ALA A 380 -8.02 -10.14 -1.04
C ALA A 380 -7.77 -10.73 0.35
N LYS A 381 -8.55 -11.75 0.75
CA LYS A 381 -8.53 -12.35 2.10
C LYS A 381 -8.71 -11.28 3.18
N ALA A 382 -9.73 -10.44 3.00
CA ALA A 382 -9.98 -9.26 3.82
C ALA A 382 -11.47 -9.02 4.04
N PRO A 383 -11.91 -8.61 5.25
CA PRO A 383 -13.29 -8.22 5.48
C PRO A 383 -13.63 -6.93 4.71
N SER A 384 -14.88 -6.81 4.26
CA SER A 384 -15.35 -5.60 3.60
C SER A 384 -15.42 -4.42 4.57
N ALA A 385 -15.11 -3.23 4.08
CA ALA A 385 -15.37 -1.97 4.75
C ALA A 385 -16.87 -1.57 4.71
N PHE A 386 -17.63 -2.13 3.79
CA PHE A 386 -19.07 -1.89 3.66
C PHE A 386 -19.86 -2.89 4.51
N GLN A 387 -20.76 -2.39 5.36
CA GLN A 387 -21.53 -3.20 6.32
C GLN A 387 -22.58 -4.13 5.66
N ASP A 388 -22.98 -3.83 4.45
CA ASP A 388 -23.95 -4.60 3.65
C ASP A 388 -23.30 -5.69 2.78
N VAL A 389 -21.98 -5.92 2.93
CA VAL A 389 -21.23 -6.94 2.20
C VAL A 389 -20.78 -8.04 3.16
N THR A 390 -21.19 -9.27 2.86
CA THR A 390 -20.70 -10.45 3.57
C THR A 390 -19.79 -11.25 2.65
N ALA A 391 -18.53 -11.40 3.04
CA ALA A 391 -17.51 -12.17 2.32
C ALA A 391 -16.93 -13.28 3.19
N ASN A 392 -16.69 -14.44 2.62
CA ASN A 392 -15.95 -15.53 3.27
C ASN A 392 -14.45 -15.31 3.00
N TRP A 393 -13.85 -14.39 3.77
CA TRP A 393 -12.51 -13.90 3.52
C TRP A 393 -11.42 -14.63 4.34
N ALA A 394 -11.73 -15.00 5.60
CA ALA A 394 -10.76 -15.65 6.45
C ALA A 394 -10.59 -17.12 6.04
N PRO A 395 -9.36 -17.59 5.78
CA PRO A 395 -9.12 -19.02 5.65
C PRO A 395 -9.56 -19.77 6.92
N GLU A 396 -10.25 -20.90 6.75
CA GLU A 396 -10.77 -21.70 7.87
C GLU A 396 -9.68 -22.01 8.90
N ALA A 397 -8.46 -22.25 8.44
CA ALA A 397 -7.32 -22.57 9.28
C ALA A 397 -6.90 -21.48 10.27
N VAL A 398 -7.22 -20.22 10.04
CA VAL A 398 -6.85 -19.08 10.89
C VAL A 398 -8.06 -18.32 11.44
N ALA A 399 -9.28 -18.78 11.16
CA ALA A 399 -10.49 -18.04 11.53
C ALA A 399 -10.62 -17.87 13.05
N ASP A 400 -10.33 -18.91 13.82
CA ASP A 400 -10.41 -18.89 15.29
C ASP A 400 -9.30 -18.00 15.88
N GLU A 401 -8.07 -18.08 15.35
CA GLU A 401 -6.95 -17.24 15.79
C GLU A 401 -7.17 -15.78 15.46
N VAL A 402 -7.75 -15.50 14.28
CA VAL A 402 -8.15 -14.13 13.89
C VAL A 402 -9.20 -13.58 14.85
N ALA A 403 -10.23 -14.35 15.16
CA ALA A 403 -11.26 -13.94 16.12
C ALA A 403 -10.67 -13.69 17.51
N ALA A 404 -9.79 -14.58 17.98
CA ALA A 404 -9.10 -14.43 19.26
C ALA A 404 -8.17 -13.21 19.27
N ALA A 405 -7.45 -12.93 18.19
CA ALA A 405 -6.59 -11.75 18.07
C ALA A 405 -7.40 -10.45 18.14
N LEU A 406 -8.55 -10.38 17.47
CA LEU A 406 -9.44 -9.21 17.50
C LEU A 406 -10.07 -8.98 18.90
N GLU A 407 -10.29 -10.04 19.66
CA GLU A 407 -10.87 -9.98 21.01
C GLU A 407 -9.82 -9.60 22.07
N ASN A 408 -8.60 -10.17 21.98
CA ASN A 408 -7.63 -10.15 23.09
C ASN A 408 -6.46 -9.19 22.88
N ALA A 409 -6.15 -8.78 21.64
CA ALA A 409 -5.12 -7.80 21.34
C ALA A 409 -5.70 -6.39 21.15
N VAL A 410 -4.87 -5.37 21.30
CA VAL A 410 -5.26 -4.00 20.96
C VAL A 410 -5.31 -3.85 19.44
N ASN A 411 -6.47 -3.49 18.93
CA ASN A 411 -6.66 -3.22 17.51
C ASN A 411 -6.07 -1.84 17.16
N ILE A 412 -5.13 -1.80 16.23
CA ILE A 412 -4.48 -0.58 15.76
C ILE A 412 -4.78 -0.31 14.31
N GLY A 413 -4.87 0.98 13.95
CA GLY A 413 -4.97 1.43 12.56
C GLY A 413 -3.61 1.78 11.95
N TYR A 414 -3.56 1.99 10.63
CA TYR A 414 -2.36 2.52 9.96
C TYR A 414 -2.11 3.97 10.36
N THR A 415 -0.81 4.35 10.33
CA THR A 415 -0.37 5.75 10.38
C THR A 415 -0.15 6.21 8.94
N ASN A 416 -1.17 6.77 8.33
CA ASN A 416 -1.04 7.38 7.00
C ASN A 416 -0.57 8.84 7.10
N GLU A 417 -0.79 9.46 8.24
CA GLU A 417 -0.44 10.83 8.58
C GLU A 417 1.04 10.90 8.99
N LYS A 418 1.93 10.79 8.00
CA LYS A 418 3.38 10.99 8.16
C LYS A 418 3.76 12.42 7.74
N PRO A 419 4.90 12.93 8.22
CA PRO A 419 5.41 14.20 7.73
C PRO A 419 5.59 14.21 6.22
N ALA A 420 5.37 15.35 5.59
CA ALA A 420 5.57 15.49 4.15
C ALA A 420 7.00 15.10 3.77
N GLY A 421 7.14 14.20 2.79
CA GLY A 421 8.45 13.70 2.36
C GLY A 421 8.99 12.50 3.12
N PHE A 422 8.34 12.05 4.22
CA PHE A 422 8.72 10.83 4.93
C PHE A 422 7.68 9.73 4.68
N SER A 423 8.10 8.61 4.13
CA SER A 423 7.23 7.49 3.78
C SER A 423 7.54 6.24 4.63
N GLY A 424 6.66 5.23 4.55
CA GLY A 424 6.93 3.91 5.14
C GLY A 424 8.19 3.26 4.57
N ASP A 425 8.47 3.48 3.28
CA ASP A 425 9.68 2.99 2.62
C ASP A 425 10.94 3.69 3.15
N ASP A 426 10.85 4.98 3.53
CA ASP A 426 11.98 5.68 4.16
C ASP A 426 12.28 5.08 5.54
N ALA A 427 11.25 4.83 6.33
CA ALA A 427 11.38 4.11 7.60
C ALA A 427 12.01 2.72 7.38
N GLY A 428 11.55 1.98 6.38
CA GLY A 428 12.12 0.66 6.04
C GLY A 428 13.59 0.73 5.61
N ARG A 429 13.98 1.73 4.82
CA ARG A 429 15.39 1.95 4.46
C ARG A 429 16.29 2.25 5.68
N MET A 430 15.75 2.96 6.67
CA MET A 430 16.47 3.16 7.93
C MET A 430 16.68 1.85 8.68
N LEU A 431 15.67 0.97 8.71
CA LEU A 431 15.80 -0.36 9.32
C LEU A 431 16.78 -1.26 8.55
N GLN A 432 16.84 -1.16 7.20
CA GLN A 432 17.92 -1.79 6.42
C GLN A 432 19.30 -1.30 6.90
N GLY A 433 19.44 0.00 7.17
CA GLY A 433 20.66 0.58 7.72
C GLY A 433 21.05 0.00 9.09
N LEU A 434 20.08 -0.25 9.97
CA LEU A 434 20.31 -0.91 11.26
C LEU A 434 20.84 -2.34 11.07
N PHE A 435 20.19 -3.16 10.22
CA PHE A 435 20.63 -4.52 9.93
C PHE A 435 21.99 -4.57 9.21
N ALA A 436 22.31 -3.53 8.42
CA ALA A 436 23.62 -3.38 7.78
C ALA A 436 24.72 -2.87 8.75
N GLY A 437 24.38 -2.58 10.02
CA GLY A 437 25.33 -2.07 11.01
C GLY A 437 25.74 -0.60 10.80
N GLN A 438 24.94 0.19 10.08
CA GLN A 438 25.17 1.63 9.87
C GLN A 438 24.77 2.45 11.10
N TYR A 439 23.90 1.92 11.96
CA TYR A 439 23.41 2.54 13.19
C TYR A 439 23.60 1.62 14.39
N THR A 440 23.94 2.19 15.55
CA THR A 440 23.58 1.56 16.83
C THR A 440 22.08 1.75 17.07
N PRO A 441 21.46 1.01 18.02
CA PRO A 441 20.05 1.23 18.36
C PRO A 441 19.71 2.68 18.74
N GLU A 442 20.58 3.34 19.52
CA GLU A 442 20.40 4.73 19.92
C GLU A 442 20.54 5.68 18.71
N GLN A 443 21.52 5.42 17.83
CA GLN A 443 21.69 6.19 16.60
C GLN A 443 20.51 6.02 15.65
N PHE A 444 19.93 4.82 15.59
CA PHE A 444 18.72 4.57 14.80
C PHE A 444 17.54 5.40 15.32
N ALA A 445 17.29 5.39 16.64
CA ALA A 445 16.21 6.15 17.25
C ALA A 445 16.35 7.66 17.00
N GLN A 446 17.57 8.21 17.19
CA GLN A 446 17.85 9.62 16.94
C GLN A 446 17.68 9.96 15.44
N ALA A 447 18.24 9.15 14.54
CA ALA A 447 18.12 9.37 13.10
C ALA A 447 16.66 9.28 12.63
N TYR A 448 15.87 8.39 13.25
CA TYR A 448 14.43 8.28 12.98
C TYR A 448 13.67 9.54 13.40
N ALA A 449 13.94 10.03 14.63
CA ALA A 449 13.34 11.26 15.12
C ALA A 449 13.74 12.48 14.28
N ASP A 450 15.02 12.57 13.88
CA ASP A 450 15.50 13.65 13.02
C ASP A 450 14.82 13.63 11.65
N ALA A 451 14.72 12.44 10.99
CA ALA A 451 14.03 12.29 9.72
C ALA A 451 12.53 12.59 9.82
N TRP A 452 11.90 12.24 10.95
CA TRP A 452 10.52 12.60 11.23
C TRP A 452 10.34 14.10 11.37
N ASN A 453 11.26 14.79 12.07
CA ASN A 453 11.24 16.23 12.25
C ASN A 453 11.49 17.00 10.94
N ASP A 454 12.43 16.55 10.12
CA ASP A 454 12.81 17.21 8.87
C ASP A 454 11.68 17.15 7.82
N GLY A 455 10.81 16.17 7.91
CA GLY A 455 9.65 16.03 7.04
C GLY A 455 8.43 16.88 7.45
N ILE A 456 8.45 17.51 8.62
CA ILE A 456 7.41 18.42 9.13
C ILE A 456 7.80 19.88 8.90
#